data_f5c4e0f9e0a3aa4a8e617ab67321f85f
#
_entry.id   f5c4e0f9e0a3aa4a8e617ab67321f85f
#
_cell.length_a   1.000
_cell.length_b   1.000
_cell.length_c   1.000
_cell.angle_alpha   90.00
_cell.angle_beta   90.00
_cell.angle_gamma   90.00
#
_symmetry.space_group_name_H-M   'P 1'
#
loop_
_entity.id
_entity.type
_entity.pdbx_description
1 polymer ?
#
loop_
_entity_poly.entity_id
_entity_poly.type
_entity_poly.pdbx_seq_one_letter_code
_entity_poly.pdbx_strand_id
1 'polypeptide(L)'
;APAAMDWNAKLPAGVKLETVDLASVFNDRVTQIFRNEYLSPRSPFCSLAMPKQGIGGWVEDQTQFDVDDSGLRTAAAKNGGQIVLPDGVRFETPTNAGAKNIAFASQWDNYPREVSVPLTGKSSHVYLLMAGSTGPMQSRFDNGEVIATYTDGTTDRLDLRNPDNWWPIDQDYFTDDYAFRRPGPIPPRVDLKTGKVRLPDVTGFKSQGGKIPGGAATVLDLPLKPDQELKSLTVHALANEVVVGLMAVTLERGTNLLEIPIKNP
;
A
#
# COMPACT_ATOMS: atom_id res chain seq x y z
N ALA A 1 -14.15 13.64 7.77
CA ALA A 1 -13.28 13.22 6.66
C ALA A 1 -14.10 13.15 5.37
N PRO A 2 -13.50 13.37 4.19
CA PRO A 2 -14.15 13.14 2.91
C PRO A 2 -14.53 11.66 2.74
N ALA A 3 -15.34 11.35 1.73
CA ALA A 3 -15.65 9.96 1.38
C ALA A 3 -14.40 9.27 0.83
N ALA A 4 -14.32 7.94 1.02
CA ALA A 4 -13.27 7.15 0.41
C ALA A 4 -13.29 7.27 -1.13
N MET A 5 -12.11 7.12 -1.75
CA MET A 5 -11.93 7.26 -3.19
C MET A 5 -12.75 6.22 -3.96
N ASP A 6 -13.49 6.69 -4.96
CA ASP A 6 -14.03 5.81 -6.00
C ASP A 6 -12.99 5.67 -7.12
N TRP A 7 -12.30 4.54 -7.16
CA TRP A 7 -11.25 4.25 -8.14
C TRP A 7 -11.73 4.18 -9.59
N ASN A 8 -13.06 4.14 -9.82
CA ASN A 8 -13.65 4.18 -11.15
C ASN A 8 -13.98 5.61 -11.62
N ALA A 9 -13.97 6.57 -10.72
CA ALA A 9 -14.19 7.97 -11.01
C ALA A 9 -12.84 8.68 -11.24
N LYS A 10 -12.84 9.68 -12.10
CA LYS A 10 -11.68 10.57 -12.23
C LYS A 10 -11.64 11.55 -11.07
N LEU A 11 -10.44 11.91 -10.67
CA LEU A 11 -10.26 13.03 -9.73
C LEU A 11 -10.94 14.29 -10.25
N PRO A 12 -11.53 15.09 -9.37
CA PRO A 12 -12.11 16.38 -9.75
C PRO A 12 -11.09 17.28 -10.47
N ALA A 13 -11.56 18.08 -11.41
CA ALA A 13 -10.69 19.03 -12.10
C ALA A 13 -10.10 20.04 -11.09
N GLY A 14 -8.80 20.32 -11.24
CA GLY A 14 -8.09 21.27 -10.38
C GLY A 14 -7.54 20.67 -9.07
N VAL A 15 -7.73 19.37 -8.83
CA VAL A 15 -7.08 18.69 -7.70
C VAL A 15 -5.57 18.74 -7.86
N LYS A 16 -4.88 19.22 -6.81
CA LYS A 16 -3.41 19.22 -6.75
C LYS A 16 -2.93 17.97 -6.03
N LEU A 17 -2.12 17.17 -6.71
CA LEU A 17 -1.44 16.01 -6.13
C LEU A 17 0.02 16.34 -5.87
N GLU A 18 0.51 15.92 -4.70
CA GLU A 18 1.90 16.06 -4.29
C GLU A 18 2.45 14.69 -3.88
N THR A 19 3.46 14.22 -4.60
CA THR A 19 4.19 13.00 -4.23
C THR A 19 5.15 13.28 -3.09
N VAL A 20 5.26 12.34 -2.16
CA VAL A 20 6.16 12.44 -1.01
C VAL A 20 7.44 11.66 -1.28
N ASP A 21 8.59 12.29 -1.11
CA ASP A 21 9.88 11.62 -1.22
C ASP A 21 10.07 10.64 -0.05
N LEU A 22 10.23 9.36 -0.37
CA LEU A 22 10.44 8.28 0.59
C LEU A 22 11.88 7.74 0.59
N ALA A 23 12.81 8.34 -0.16
CA ALA A 23 14.16 7.82 -0.32
C ALA A 23 14.89 7.60 1.03
N SER A 24 14.66 8.48 2.00
CA SER A 24 15.27 8.40 3.34
C SER A 24 14.71 7.30 4.23
N VAL A 25 13.50 6.79 3.94
CA VAL A 25 12.84 5.76 4.75
C VAL A 25 12.86 4.38 4.09
N PHE A 26 13.16 4.30 2.81
CA PHE A 26 13.30 3.01 2.13
C PHE A 26 14.42 2.19 2.77
N ASN A 27 14.05 1.01 3.25
CA ASN A 27 15.01 0.11 3.90
C ASN A 27 15.39 -1.10 3.04
N ASP A 28 14.59 -1.44 2.00
CA ASP A 28 14.89 -2.57 1.12
C ASP A 28 14.33 -2.37 -0.30
N ARG A 29 14.53 -3.39 -1.14
CA ARG A 29 13.88 -3.55 -2.44
C ARG A 29 12.70 -4.50 -2.30
N VAL A 30 11.58 -4.21 -2.97
CA VAL A 30 10.38 -5.05 -2.90
C VAL A 30 10.66 -6.49 -3.33
N THR A 31 11.63 -6.70 -4.20
CA THR A 31 12.07 -8.03 -4.66
C THR A 31 12.71 -8.90 -3.55
N GLN A 32 13.02 -8.34 -2.40
CA GLN A 32 13.63 -9.05 -1.28
C GLN A 32 12.62 -9.61 -0.28
N ILE A 33 11.32 -9.32 -0.45
CA ILE A 33 10.28 -9.66 0.53
C ILE A 33 10.28 -11.15 0.95
N PHE A 34 10.59 -12.07 0.03
CA PHE A 34 10.63 -13.51 0.30
C PHE A 34 12.05 -14.09 0.32
N ARG A 35 13.07 -13.22 0.32
CA ARG A 35 14.48 -13.65 0.24
C ARG A 35 15.20 -13.68 1.57
N ASN A 36 14.65 -13.00 2.56
CA ASN A 36 15.25 -12.90 3.88
C ASN A 36 14.73 -14.01 4.79
N GLU A 37 15.57 -14.46 5.71
CA GLU A 37 15.16 -15.30 6.82
C GLU A 37 14.76 -14.41 7.99
N TYR A 38 13.79 -14.85 8.77
CA TYR A 38 13.48 -14.19 10.01
C TYR A 38 14.60 -14.40 11.04
N LEU A 39 15.04 -13.33 11.67
CA LEU A 39 16.08 -13.39 12.69
C LEU A 39 15.50 -13.85 14.03
N SER A 40 14.57 -13.08 14.57
CA SER A 40 13.86 -13.42 15.80
C SER A 40 12.53 -12.66 15.90
N PRO A 41 11.48 -13.26 16.52
CA PRO A 41 10.23 -12.56 16.75
C PRO A 41 10.38 -11.56 17.89
N ARG A 42 9.77 -10.36 17.75
CA ARG A 42 9.66 -9.38 18.84
C ARG A 42 8.47 -9.64 19.75
N SER A 43 7.46 -10.30 19.22
CA SER A 43 6.27 -10.63 19.98
C SER A 43 6.49 -11.88 20.83
N PRO A 44 6.21 -11.87 22.13
CA PRO A 44 6.27 -13.04 22.99
C PRO A 44 5.19 -14.09 22.65
N PHE A 45 4.21 -13.72 21.85
CA PHE A 45 3.09 -14.58 21.44
C PHE A 45 3.29 -15.22 20.06
N CYS A 46 4.44 -15.02 19.42
CA CYS A 46 4.78 -15.70 18.19
C CYS A 46 5.00 -17.20 18.49
N SER A 47 4.04 -18.01 18.12
CA SER A 47 4.08 -19.46 18.38
C SER A 47 4.69 -20.27 17.22
N LEU A 48 4.99 -19.61 16.10
CA LEU A 48 5.41 -20.29 14.88
C LEU A 48 6.86 -19.97 14.56
N ALA A 49 7.65 -21.02 14.41
CA ALA A 49 8.99 -20.90 13.85
C ALA A 49 8.86 -20.75 12.32
N MET A 50 8.95 -19.51 11.83
CA MET A 50 8.92 -19.23 10.40
C MET A 50 10.32 -18.80 9.96
N PRO A 51 11.10 -19.72 9.39
CA PRO A 51 12.48 -19.44 9.04
C PRO A 51 12.59 -18.47 7.85
N LYS A 52 11.55 -18.37 7.03
CA LYS A 52 11.54 -17.50 5.85
C LYS A 52 10.41 -16.48 5.91
N GLN A 53 10.76 -15.25 5.59
CA GLN A 53 9.83 -14.13 5.62
C GLN A 53 8.69 -14.33 4.61
N GLY A 54 7.46 -14.12 5.09
CA GLY A 54 6.26 -14.11 4.27
C GLY A 54 5.79 -15.46 3.75
N ILE A 55 6.50 -16.54 4.04
CA ILE A 55 6.11 -17.90 3.66
C ILE A 55 5.74 -18.67 4.92
N GLY A 56 4.44 -18.92 5.10
CA GLY A 56 3.95 -19.68 6.25
C GLY A 56 4.49 -21.11 6.23
N GLY A 57 5.07 -21.56 7.35
CA GLY A 57 5.58 -22.93 7.52
C GLY A 57 4.50 -24.04 7.47
N TRP A 58 3.27 -23.68 7.23
CA TRP A 58 2.11 -24.55 7.13
C TRP A 58 1.85 -25.11 5.73
N VAL A 59 2.50 -24.53 4.72
CA VAL A 59 2.27 -24.90 3.32
C VAL A 59 3.42 -25.80 2.91
N GLU A 60 3.14 -27.05 2.60
CA GLU A 60 4.13 -28.02 2.13
C GLU A 60 4.84 -27.56 0.84
N ASP A 61 4.18 -26.74 0.04
CA ASP A 61 4.75 -26.13 -1.15
C ASP A 61 5.36 -24.76 -0.81
N GLN A 62 6.56 -24.79 -0.25
CA GLN A 62 7.38 -23.60 0.03
C GLN A 62 8.13 -23.13 -1.22
N THR A 63 7.53 -23.20 -2.39
CA THR A 63 8.15 -22.66 -3.59
C THR A 63 8.35 -21.17 -3.39
N GLN A 64 9.61 -20.76 -3.45
CA GLN A 64 9.99 -19.37 -3.34
C GLN A 64 9.35 -18.59 -4.49
N PHE A 65 8.52 -17.60 -4.16
CA PHE A 65 7.92 -16.72 -5.12
C PHE A 65 8.92 -15.61 -5.50
N ASP A 66 9.13 -15.43 -6.82
CA ASP A 66 10.00 -14.40 -7.33
C ASP A 66 9.20 -13.14 -7.63
N VAL A 67 9.45 -12.09 -6.81
CA VAL A 67 8.94 -10.76 -7.08
C VAL A 67 9.83 -10.09 -8.14
N ASP A 68 9.20 -9.52 -9.16
CA ASP A 68 9.85 -8.84 -10.27
C ASP A 68 9.23 -7.45 -10.46
N ASP A 69 9.97 -6.41 -10.13
CA ASP A 69 9.54 -5.01 -10.21
C ASP A 69 10.07 -4.26 -11.45
N SER A 70 10.62 -5.00 -12.40
CA SER A 70 11.23 -4.42 -13.61
C SER A 70 10.23 -3.64 -14.48
N GLY A 71 9.01 -4.11 -14.57
CA GLY A 71 7.94 -3.42 -15.31
C GLY A 71 7.48 -2.13 -14.64
N LEU A 72 7.35 -2.14 -13.31
CA LEU A 72 7.04 -0.94 -12.53
C LEU A 72 8.09 0.15 -12.77
N ARG A 73 9.37 -0.19 -12.63
CA ARG A 73 10.49 0.75 -12.85
C ARG A 73 10.56 1.25 -14.28
N THR A 74 10.34 0.37 -15.26
CA THR A 74 10.31 0.72 -16.67
C THR A 74 9.15 1.67 -17.01
N ALA A 75 7.96 1.41 -16.47
CA ALA A 75 6.81 2.27 -16.66
C ALA A 75 7.02 3.64 -16.02
N ALA A 76 7.55 3.69 -14.82
CA ALA A 76 7.90 4.93 -14.13
C ALA A 76 8.97 5.72 -14.91
N ALA A 77 10.02 5.08 -15.39
CA ALA A 77 11.08 5.74 -16.16
C ALA A 77 10.56 6.42 -17.41
N LYS A 78 9.56 5.82 -18.08
CA LYS A 78 8.91 6.41 -19.25
C LYS A 78 8.03 7.62 -18.93
N ASN A 79 7.67 7.79 -17.67
CA ASN A 79 6.74 8.82 -17.21
C ASN A 79 7.33 9.69 -16.09
N GLY A 80 8.60 10.10 -16.23
CA GLY A 80 9.26 11.02 -15.30
C GLY A 80 9.40 10.51 -13.87
N GLY A 81 9.51 9.20 -13.66
CA GLY A 81 9.64 8.59 -12.33
C GLY A 81 8.30 8.23 -11.68
N GLN A 82 7.19 8.35 -12.40
CA GLN A 82 5.85 8.18 -11.83
C GLN A 82 5.04 7.09 -12.51
N ILE A 83 4.21 6.41 -11.73
CA ILE A 83 3.09 5.59 -12.20
C ILE A 83 1.82 6.43 -12.05
N VAL A 84 1.01 6.46 -13.10
CA VAL A 84 -0.26 7.20 -13.12
C VAL A 84 -1.41 6.23 -13.28
N LEU A 85 -2.39 6.31 -12.38
CA LEU A 85 -3.61 5.53 -12.39
C LEU A 85 -4.63 6.13 -13.37
N PRO A 86 -5.62 5.35 -13.83
CA PRO A 86 -6.66 5.83 -14.73
C PRO A 86 -7.49 7.00 -14.20
N ASP A 87 -7.67 7.09 -12.89
CA ASP A 87 -8.35 8.19 -12.19
C ASP A 87 -7.52 9.48 -12.09
N GLY A 88 -6.20 9.39 -12.32
CA GLY A 88 -5.25 10.49 -12.28
C GLY A 88 -4.35 10.52 -11.05
N VAL A 89 -4.58 9.65 -10.07
CA VAL A 89 -3.65 9.48 -8.93
C VAL A 89 -2.29 9.04 -9.46
N ARG A 90 -1.21 9.60 -8.93
CA ARG A 90 0.15 9.31 -9.35
C ARG A 90 1.03 8.90 -8.18
N PHE A 91 1.97 8.01 -8.42
CA PHE A 91 2.94 7.55 -7.44
C PHE A 91 4.36 7.69 -7.98
N GLU A 92 5.23 8.28 -7.19
CA GLU A 92 6.66 8.34 -7.51
C GLU A 92 7.34 7.04 -7.05
N THR A 93 8.22 6.48 -7.89
CA THR A 93 8.99 5.29 -7.56
C THR A 93 10.38 5.36 -8.19
N PRO A 94 11.42 4.86 -7.50
CA PRO A 94 12.77 4.79 -8.05
C PRO A 94 12.82 3.95 -9.33
N THR A 95 13.45 4.49 -10.36
CA THR A 95 13.55 3.83 -11.68
C THR A 95 14.78 2.95 -11.83
N ASN A 96 15.82 3.20 -11.02
CA ASN A 96 17.04 2.41 -11.03
C ASN A 96 16.80 1.02 -10.41
N ALA A 97 17.13 -0.05 -11.12
CA ALA A 97 16.90 -1.44 -10.70
C ALA A 97 17.59 -1.83 -9.37
N GLY A 98 18.73 -1.20 -9.03
CA GLY A 98 19.43 -1.45 -7.77
C GLY A 98 18.92 -0.63 -6.59
N ALA A 99 18.10 0.38 -6.81
CA ALA A 99 17.63 1.27 -5.75
C ALA A 99 16.61 0.59 -4.84
N LYS A 100 16.70 0.90 -3.54
CA LYS A 100 15.62 0.57 -2.60
C LYS A 100 14.36 1.31 -3.01
N ASN A 101 13.20 0.67 -2.87
CA ASN A 101 11.91 1.19 -3.30
C ASN A 101 10.74 0.81 -2.41
N ILE A 102 11.03 0.34 -1.20
CA ILE A 102 10.03 -0.02 -0.21
C ILE A 102 10.57 0.20 1.20
N ALA A 103 9.71 0.64 2.08
CA ALA A 103 9.93 0.73 3.51
C ALA A 103 9.13 -0.37 4.19
N PHE A 104 9.79 -1.45 4.58
CA PHE A 104 9.16 -2.57 5.27
C PHE A 104 9.09 -2.35 6.78
N ALA A 105 7.97 -2.76 7.35
CA ALA A 105 7.77 -2.95 8.78
C ALA A 105 7.39 -4.40 9.09
N SER A 106 7.86 -4.94 10.22
CA SER A 106 7.62 -6.32 10.62
C SER A 106 7.71 -6.46 12.15
N GLN A 107 7.05 -7.47 12.70
CA GLN A 107 7.23 -7.88 14.10
C GLN A 107 8.53 -8.69 14.32
N TRP A 108 9.24 -9.02 13.25
CA TRP A 108 10.52 -9.70 13.27
C TRP A 108 11.68 -8.72 13.14
N ASP A 109 12.88 -9.11 13.57
CA ASP A 109 14.05 -8.21 13.64
C ASP A 109 14.68 -7.86 12.29
N ASN A 110 14.20 -8.45 11.18
CA ASN A 110 14.65 -8.08 9.81
C ASN A 110 14.40 -6.61 9.51
N TYR A 111 13.27 -6.07 9.99
CA TYR A 111 12.83 -4.71 9.72
C TYR A 111 12.34 -4.02 11.01
N PRO A 112 12.25 -2.71 11.05
CA PRO A 112 11.63 -2.02 12.17
C PRO A 112 10.17 -2.43 12.32
N ARG A 113 9.61 -2.32 13.54
CA ARG A 113 8.19 -2.57 13.80
C ARG A 113 7.29 -1.53 13.11
N GLU A 114 7.81 -0.34 12.94
CA GLU A 114 7.14 0.79 12.33
C GLU A 114 8.08 1.60 11.46
N VAL A 115 7.51 2.25 10.46
CA VAL A 115 8.19 3.23 9.63
C VAL A 115 7.38 4.51 9.65
N SER A 116 8.04 5.64 9.95
CA SER A 116 7.40 6.95 10.00
C SER A 116 7.96 7.88 8.94
N VAL A 117 7.06 8.56 8.23
CA VAL A 117 7.36 9.54 7.18
C VAL A 117 6.90 10.91 7.68
N PRO A 118 7.76 11.90 7.78
CA PRO A 118 7.34 13.25 8.13
C PRO A 118 6.45 13.84 7.02
N LEU A 119 5.36 14.44 7.41
CA LEU A 119 4.43 15.15 6.51
C LEU A 119 4.21 16.57 7.01
N THR A 120 3.78 17.43 6.11
CA THR A 120 3.44 18.83 6.43
C THR A 120 2.25 19.28 5.61
N GLY A 121 1.62 20.39 6.01
CA GLY A 121 0.50 20.99 5.29
C GLY A 121 -0.80 20.20 5.44
N LYS A 122 -1.83 20.67 4.78
CA LYS A 122 -3.18 20.09 4.83
C LYS A 122 -3.42 19.19 3.62
N SER A 123 -4.24 18.17 3.80
CA SER A 123 -4.59 17.23 2.73
C SER A 123 -5.96 16.64 2.98
N SER A 124 -6.72 16.36 1.92
CA SER A 124 -8.03 15.69 2.00
C SER A 124 -7.90 14.17 1.96
N HIS A 125 -6.87 13.67 1.26
CA HIS A 125 -6.57 12.26 1.13
C HIS A 125 -5.07 12.01 1.17
N VAL A 126 -4.68 10.83 1.65
CA VAL A 126 -3.39 10.25 1.35
C VAL A 126 -3.59 8.95 0.57
N TYR A 127 -3.06 8.92 -0.63
CA TYR A 127 -3.02 7.73 -1.48
C TYR A 127 -1.73 6.98 -1.24
N LEU A 128 -1.82 5.66 -1.13
CA LEU A 128 -0.72 4.78 -0.75
C LEU A 128 -0.53 3.70 -1.80
N LEU A 129 0.71 3.45 -2.19
CA LEU A 129 1.10 2.25 -2.91
C LEU A 129 1.81 1.34 -1.92
N MET A 130 1.23 0.18 -1.64
CA MET A 130 1.71 -0.72 -0.60
C MET A 130 1.86 -2.14 -1.13
N ALA A 131 2.81 -2.88 -0.58
CA ALA A 131 3.00 -4.29 -0.86
C ALA A 131 3.46 -5.01 0.39
N GLY A 132 3.07 -6.27 0.53
CA GLY A 132 3.45 -7.04 1.70
C GLY A 132 3.07 -8.51 1.58
N SER A 133 3.23 -9.20 2.69
CA SER A 133 2.83 -10.60 2.81
C SER A 133 1.78 -10.76 3.89
N THR A 134 0.90 -11.73 3.71
CA THR A 134 -0.02 -12.19 4.74
C THR A 134 -0.36 -13.65 4.48
N GLY A 135 -0.65 -14.41 5.52
CA GLY A 135 -1.07 -15.79 5.39
C GLY A 135 -2.59 -15.97 5.53
N PRO A 136 -3.17 -17.06 5.03
CA PRO A 136 -4.60 -17.35 5.19
C PRO A 136 -5.07 -17.37 6.65
N MET A 137 -4.17 -17.71 7.57
CA MET A 137 -4.44 -17.71 9.01
C MET A 137 -4.60 -16.33 9.60
N GLN A 138 -4.27 -15.27 8.86
CA GLN A 138 -4.31 -13.89 9.30
C GLN A 138 -5.48 -13.10 8.71
N SER A 139 -6.52 -13.81 8.31
CA SER A 139 -7.77 -13.22 7.85
C SER A 139 -8.60 -12.67 9.00
N ARG A 140 -9.34 -11.59 8.73
CA ARG A 140 -10.36 -11.01 9.60
C ARG A 140 -9.86 -10.31 10.85
N PHE A 141 -8.58 -10.02 10.94
CA PHE A 141 -8.01 -9.12 11.95
C PHE A 141 -6.96 -8.19 11.33
N ASP A 142 -6.54 -7.19 12.07
CA ASP A 142 -5.63 -6.16 11.57
C ASP A 142 -4.22 -6.73 11.45
N ASN A 143 -3.73 -6.82 10.22
CA ASN A 143 -2.38 -7.27 9.92
C ASN A 143 -1.35 -6.15 10.14
N GLY A 144 -1.77 -4.94 9.90
CA GLY A 144 -1.03 -3.71 10.08
C GLY A 144 -1.97 -2.53 10.08
N GLU A 145 -1.41 -1.35 10.20
CA GLU A 145 -2.15 -0.10 10.17
C GLU A 145 -1.32 1.02 9.55
N VAL A 146 -2.00 2.00 8.99
CA VAL A 146 -1.41 3.27 8.57
C VAL A 146 -2.07 4.38 9.37
N ILE A 147 -1.27 5.19 10.05
CA ILE A 147 -1.74 6.28 10.91
C ILE A 147 -1.24 7.61 10.35
N ALA A 148 -2.16 8.49 9.99
CA ALA A 148 -1.87 9.89 9.77
C ALA A 148 -1.99 10.64 11.10
N THR A 149 -0.93 11.31 11.53
CA THR A 149 -0.89 12.12 12.75
C THR A 149 -0.88 13.59 12.39
N TYR A 150 -1.67 14.37 13.06
CA TYR A 150 -1.76 15.82 12.91
C TYR A 150 -0.91 16.54 13.97
N THR A 151 -0.65 17.83 13.73
CA THR A 151 0.15 18.66 14.66
C THR A 151 -0.50 18.86 16.02
N ASP A 152 -1.83 18.74 16.09
CA ASP A 152 -2.60 18.80 17.35
C ASP A 152 -2.61 17.48 18.13
N GLY A 153 -1.96 16.43 17.59
CA GLY A 153 -1.88 15.10 18.18
C GLY A 153 -3.05 14.18 17.86
N THR A 154 -4.07 14.65 17.14
CA THR A 154 -5.15 13.78 16.65
C THR A 154 -4.68 12.92 15.48
N THR A 155 -5.41 11.86 15.17
CA THR A 155 -5.04 10.90 14.14
C THR A 155 -6.23 10.50 13.26
N ASP A 156 -5.93 10.07 12.04
CA ASP A 156 -6.78 9.21 11.21
C ASP A 156 -6.05 7.89 10.95
N ARG A 157 -6.80 6.80 10.76
CA ARG A 157 -6.24 5.46 10.69
C ARG A 157 -6.87 4.65 9.56
N LEU A 158 -6.05 3.86 8.90
CA LEU A 158 -6.42 2.83 7.95
C LEU A 158 -5.92 1.48 8.46
N ASP A 159 -6.84 0.60 8.81
CA ASP A 159 -6.53 -0.78 9.19
C ASP A 159 -6.27 -1.62 7.93
N LEU A 160 -5.17 -2.37 7.93
CA LEU A 160 -4.82 -3.30 6.86
C LEU A 160 -5.34 -4.69 7.21
N ARG A 161 -6.47 -5.06 6.63
CA ARG A 161 -7.19 -6.29 6.97
C ARG A 161 -7.44 -7.17 5.76
N ASN A 162 -7.03 -8.42 5.83
CA ASN A 162 -7.41 -9.42 4.85
C ASN A 162 -8.82 -9.98 5.20
N PRO A 163 -9.76 -10.10 4.27
CA PRO A 163 -9.67 -9.82 2.83
C PRO A 163 -10.10 -8.41 2.42
N ASP A 164 -10.35 -7.49 3.36
CA ASP A 164 -11.03 -6.22 3.09
C ASP A 164 -10.22 -5.32 2.14
N ASN A 165 -8.99 -5.04 2.49
CA ASN A 165 -8.12 -4.14 1.72
C ASN A 165 -6.64 -4.56 1.69
N TRP A 166 -6.26 -5.65 2.38
CA TRP A 166 -4.90 -6.14 2.46
C TRP A 166 -4.77 -7.57 1.94
N TRP A 167 -3.91 -7.75 0.93
CA TRP A 167 -3.68 -9.03 0.26
C TRP A 167 -2.18 -9.25 0.03
N PRO A 168 -1.72 -10.53 0.00
CA PRO A 168 -0.33 -10.82 -0.28
C PRO A 168 0.09 -10.29 -1.66
N ILE A 169 1.35 -9.90 -1.76
CA ILE A 169 1.95 -9.39 -2.99
C ILE A 169 1.88 -10.40 -4.15
N ASP A 170 1.96 -11.68 -3.84
CA ASP A 170 2.03 -12.79 -4.80
C ASP A 170 0.67 -13.36 -5.20
N GLN A 171 -0.41 -12.93 -4.55
CA GLN A 171 -1.72 -13.55 -4.71
C GLN A 171 -2.76 -12.57 -5.24
N ASP A 172 -3.56 -13.03 -6.22
CA ASP A 172 -4.72 -12.28 -6.68
C ASP A 172 -5.86 -12.34 -5.65
N TYR A 173 -6.79 -11.39 -5.75
CA TYR A 173 -7.93 -11.35 -4.87
C TYR A 173 -8.75 -12.63 -4.97
N PHE A 174 -9.20 -13.09 -3.83
CA PHE A 174 -10.10 -14.23 -3.72
C PHE A 174 -11.36 -13.83 -2.94
N THR A 175 -12.51 -14.14 -3.48
CA THR A 175 -13.78 -13.99 -2.78
C THR A 175 -14.62 -15.24 -2.99
N ASP A 176 -15.20 -15.77 -1.92
CA ASP A 176 -16.04 -16.98 -1.92
C ASP A 176 -17.47 -16.72 -1.47
N ASP A 177 -17.84 -15.44 -1.24
CA ASP A 177 -19.11 -14.99 -0.68
C ASP A 177 -19.42 -15.51 0.75
N TYR A 178 -18.46 -16.18 1.37
CA TYR A 178 -18.56 -16.76 2.71
C TYR A 178 -17.47 -16.27 3.65
N ALA A 179 -16.33 -16.95 3.69
CA ALA A 179 -15.21 -16.59 4.56
C ALA A 179 -14.45 -15.35 4.05
N PHE A 180 -14.37 -15.19 2.73
CA PHE A 180 -13.70 -14.09 2.05
C PHE A 180 -14.68 -13.12 1.38
N ARG A 181 -15.82 -12.89 2.03
CA ARG A 181 -16.74 -11.85 1.61
C ARG A 181 -16.17 -10.48 1.95
N ARG A 182 -16.26 -9.54 1.00
CA ARG A 182 -15.75 -8.19 1.17
C ARG A 182 -16.87 -7.16 1.33
N PRO A 183 -16.73 -6.23 2.28
CA PRO A 183 -17.76 -5.22 2.55
C PRO A 183 -17.70 -3.98 1.65
N GLY A 184 -16.67 -3.81 0.85
CA GLY A 184 -16.44 -2.56 0.10
C GLY A 184 -15.78 -2.75 -1.27
N PRO A 185 -15.46 -1.64 -1.95
CA PRO A 185 -14.82 -1.68 -3.25
C PRO A 185 -13.44 -2.35 -3.15
N ILE A 186 -13.07 -3.05 -4.21
CA ILE A 186 -11.79 -3.75 -4.29
C ILE A 186 -10.70 -2.72 -4.64
N PRO A 187 -9.60 -2.62 -3.86
CA PRO A 187 -8.51 -1.72 -4.18
C PRO A 187 -7.85 -2.05 -5.52
N PRO A 188 -7.42 -1.05 -6.30
CA PRO A 188 -6.63 -1.30 -7.50
C PRO A 188 -5.31 -1.99 -7.18
N ARG A 189 -4.77 -2.73 -8.14
CA ARG A 189 -3.44 -3.34 -8.05
C ARG A 189 -2.54 -2.80 -9.16
N VAL A 190 -1.28 -2.64 -8.86
CA VAL A 190 -0.22 -2.34 -9.84
C VAL A 190 0.65 -3.58 -9.99
N ASP A 191 0.59 -4.21 -11.15
CA ASP A 191 1.43 -5.37 -11.45
C ASP A 191 2.90 -4.94 -11.52
N LEU A 192 3.74 -5.50 -10.69
CA LEU A 192 5.14 -5.10 -10.60
C LEU A 192 5.94 -5.48 -11.85
N LYS A 193 5.68 -6.68 -12.38
CA LYS A 193 6.37 -7.20 -13.57
C LYS A 193 6.01 -6.48 -14.86
N THR A 194 4.82 -5.94 -14.97
CA THR A 194 4.35 -5.28 -16.20
C THR A 194 4.21 -3.77 -16.06
N GLY A 195 4.13 -3.25 -14.83
CA GLY A 195 3.82 -1.85 -14.55
C GLY A 195 2.38 -1.45 -14.86
N LYS A 196 1.49 -2.41 -15.14
CA LYS A 196 0.09 -2.14 -15.48
C LYS A 196 -0.76 -1.98 -14.23
N VAL A 197 -1.65 -1.01 -14.27
CA VAL A 197 -2.69 -0.83 -13.26
C VAL A 197 -3.87 -1.72 -13.61
N ARG A 198 -4.33 -2.51 -12.65
CA ARG A 198 -5.56 -3.30 -12.73
C ARG A 198 -6.61 -2.69 -11.82
N LEU A 199 -7.72 -2.25 -12.45
CA LEU A 199 -8.94 -1.92 -11.72
C LEU A 199 -9.76 -3.20 -11.62
N PRO A 200 -10.06 -3.69 -10.42
CA PRO A 200 -10.86 -4.90 -10.27
C PRO A 200 -12.28 -4.67 -10.81
N ASP A 201 -12.76 -5.60 -11.62
CA ASP A 201 -14.17 -5.63 -12.01
C ASP A 201 -14.99 -6.09 -10.80
N VAL A 202 -15.86 -5.21 -10.32
CA VAL A 202 -16.72 -5.49 -9.15
C VAL A 202 -17.97 -6.28 -9.51
N THR A 203 -18.28 -6.46 -10.80
CA THR A 203 -19.45 -7.19 -11.25
C THR A 203 -19.16 -8.68 -11.38
N GLY A 204 -19.49 -9.44 -10.35
CA GLY A 204 -19.43 -10.91 -10.38
C GLY A 204 -18.04 -11.49 -10.14
N PHE A 205 -17.17 -10.76 -9.47
CA PHE A 205 -15.81 -11.21 -9.15
C PHE A 205 -15.83 -12.47 -8.27
N LYS A 206 -15.65 -13.59 -8.91
CA LYS A 206 -15.28 -14.87 -8.27
C LYS A 206 -13.90 -15.24 -8.75
N SER A 207 -12.88 -14.58 -8.21
CA SER A 207 -11.52 -15.00 -8.47
C SER A 207 -11.23 -16.29 -7.69
N GLN A 208 -10.60 -17.24 -8.35
CA GLN A 208 -10.18 -18.49 -7.71
C GLN A 208 -8.84 -18.34 -6.97
N GLY A 209 -8.34 -17.12 -6.81
CA GLY A 209 -7.11 -16.86 -6.11
C GLY A 209 -5.92 -17.50 -6.81
N GLY A 210 -5.42 -16.90 -7.87
CA GLY A 210 -4.19 -17.33 -8.54
C GLY A 210 -2.98 -16.55 -8.02
N LYS A 211 -1.78 -17.05 -8.30
CA LYS A 211 -0.56 -16.26 -8.13
C LYS A 211 -0.45 -15.21 -9.24
N ILE A 212 -0.01 -14.02 -8.87
CA ILE A 212 0.27 -12.93 -9.82
C ILE A 212 1.74 -13.03 -10.22
N PRO A 213 2.07 -13.33 -11.48
CA PRO A 213 3.46 -13.42 -11.92
C PRO A 213 4.23 -12.12 -11.64
N GLY A 214 5.31 -12.21 -10.85
CA GLY A 214 6.11 -11.07 -10.43
C GLY A 214 5.52 -10.24 -9.29
N GLY A 215 4.29 -10.52 -8.88
CA GLY A 215 3.62 -9.82 -7.78
C GLY A 215 2.92 -8.52 -8.17
N ALA A 216 2.11 -8.00 -7.27
CA ALA A 216 1.42 -6.73 -7.44
C ALA A 216 1.36 -5.94 -6.12
N ALA A 217 1.52 -4.64 -6.22
CA ALA A 217 1.27 -3.70 -5.13
C ALA A 217 -0.22 -3.32 -5.09
N THR A 218 -0.70 -2.93 -3.93
CA THR A 218 -2.09 -2.52 -3.69
C THR A 218 -2.15 -1.00 -3.53
N VAL A 219 -3.14 -0.38 -4.15
CA VAL A 219 -3.42 1.05 -3.99
C VAL A 219 -4.47 1.24 -2.93
N LEU A 220 -4.17 2.05 -1.93
CA LEU A 220 -5.06 2.35 -0.82
C LEU A 220 -5.30 3.85 -0.69
N ASP A 221 -6.43 4.20 -0.10
CA ASP A 221 -6.81 5.57 0.23
C ASP A 221 -7.11 5.67 1.72
N LEU A 222 -6.54 6.67 2.35
CA LEU A 222 -6.91 7.10 3.70
C LEU A 222 -7.47 8.53 3.62
N PRO A 223 -8.80 8.72 3.74
CA PRO A 223 -9.41 10.02 3.87
C PRO A 223 -8.93 10.74 5.13
N LEU A 224 -8.60 12.01 4.99
CA LEU A 224 -8.01 12.84 6.03
C LEU A 224 -8.95 13.97 6.45
N LYS A 225 -8.63 14.62 7.56
CA LYS A 225 -9.25 15.88 8.00
C LYS A 225 -8.65 17.05 7.20
N PRO A 226 -9.36 17.63 6.23
CA PRO A 226 -8.75 18.56 5.28
C PRO A 226 -8.32 19.90 5.89
N ASP A 227 -8.85 20.24 7.07
CA ASP A 227 -8.53 21.49 7.78
C ASP A 227 -7.38 21.34 8.78
N GLN A 228 -6.88 20.13 8.99
CA GLN A 228 -5.84 19.84 9.96
C GLN A 228 -4.45 19.80 9.31
N GLU A 229 -3.44 20.34 10.02
CA GLU A 229 -2.04 20.28 9.61
C GLU A 229 -1.46 18.88 9.89
N LEU A 230 -0.94 18.24 8.85
CA LEU A 230 -0.26 16.94 8.98
C LEU A 230 1.09 17.10 9.69
N LYS A 231 1.47 16.05 10.43
CA LYS A 231 2.77 15.91 11.08
C LYS A 231 3.55 14.71 10.54
N SER A 232 2.90 13.56 10.43
CA SER A 232 3.54 12.32 9.99
C SER A 232 2.52 11.30 9.48
N LEU A 233 3.04 10.36 8.69
CA LEU A 233 2.38 9.11 8.34
C LEU A 233 3.21 7.97 8.92
N THR A 234 2.60 7.06 9.68
CA THR A 234 3.29 5.92 10.27
C THR A 234 2.65 4.62 9.82
N VAL A 235 3.46 3.68 9.40
CA VAL A 235 3.06 2.32 9.03
C VAL A 235 3.53 1.37 10.11
N HIS A 236 2.60 0.61 10.71
CA HIS A 236 2.88 -0.40 11.73
C HIS A 236 2.57 -1.80 11.21
N ALA A 237 3.42 -2.77 11.53
CA ALA A 237 3.10 -4.19 11.43
C ALA A 237 2.51 -4.66 12.77
N LEU A 238 1.32 -5.23 12.76
CA LEU A 238 0.61 -5.68 13.96
C LEU A 238 0.63 -7.20 14.12
N ALA A 239 0.52 -7.93 13.02
CA ALA A 239 0.55 -9.39 13.03
C ALA A 239 1.98 -9.94 12.90
N ASN A 240 2.25 -11.06 13.59
CA ASN A 240 3.60 -11.64 13.69
C ASN A 240 4.15 -12.12 12.34
N GLU A 241 3.28 -12.62 11.47
CA GLU A 241 3.67 -13.33 10.23
C GLU A 241 3.43 -12.46 9.00
N VAL A 242 3.36 -11.16 9.20
CA VAL A 242 3.10 -10.18 8.16
C VAL A 242 4.30 -9.27 8.00
N VAL A 243 4.62 -8.98 6.75
CA VAL A 243 5.49 -7.86 6.39
C VAL A 243 4.64 -6.83 5.67
N VAL A 244 4.63 -5.62 6.17
CA VAL A 244 3.90 -4.49 5.60
C VAL A 244 4.90 -3.56 4.96
N GLY A 245 4.70 -3.18 3.70
CA GLY A 245 5.64 -2.32 2.98
C GLY A 245 4.97 -1.13 2.32
N LEU A 246 5.56 0.05 2.50
CA LEU A 246 5.17 1.31 1.88
C LEU A 246 6.10 1.62 0.71
N MET A 247 5.55 1.71 -0.51
CA MET A 247 6.31 1.97 -1.74
C MET A 247 6.18 3.41 -2.23
N ALA A 248 5.01 4.03 -2.06
CA ALA A 248 4.81 5.43 -2.45
C ALA A 248 3.67 6.06 -1.66
N VAL A 249 3.74 7.38 -1.54
CA VAL A 249 2.74 8.23 -0.88
C VAL A 249 2.45 9.42 -1.76
N THR A 250 1.16 9.73 -1.94
CA THR A 250 0.71 10.93 -2.64
C THR A 250 -0.38 11.62 -1.83
N LEU A 251 -0.25 12.92 -1.64
CA LEU A 251 -1.17 13.76 -0.90
C LEU A 251 -2.08 14.52 -1.87
N GLU A 252 -3.37 14.57 -1.55
CA GLU A 252 -4.32 15.42 -2.23
C GLU A 252 -4.42 16.78 -1.49
N ARG A 253 -3.83 17.81 -2.09
CA ARG A 253 -3.69 19.14 -1.49
C ARG A 253 -4.88 20.09 -1.69
N GLY A 254 -6.04 19.57 -1.95
CA GLY A 254 -7.24 20.36 -2.22
C GLY A 254 -7.32 20.84 -3.68
N THR A 255 -8.44 21.44 -4.03
CA THR A 255 -8.63 22.09 -5.31
C THR A 255 -8.12 23.52 -5.22
N ASN A 256 -7.30 23.95 -6.17
CA ASN A 256 -7.16 25.39 -6.42
C ASN A 256 -8.54 25.85 -6.93
N LEU A 257 -9.39 26.34 -6.05
CA LEU A 257 -10.45 27.21 -6.46
C LEU A 257 -9.75 28.44 -7.07
N LEU A 258 -9.60 28.42 -8.39
CA LEU A 258 -9.29 29.63 -9.12
C LEU A 258 -10.33 30.66 -8.61
N GLU A 259 -9.87 31.72 -7.97
CA GLU A 259 -10.69 32.87 -7.67
C GLU A 259 -11.40 33.22 -8.98
N ILE A 260 -12.68 32.90 -9.07
CA ILE A 260 -13.52 33.42 -10.16
C ILE A 260 -13.52 34.91 -9.92
N PRO A 261 -12.93 35.71 -10.80
CA PRO A 261 -12.99 37.15 -10.63
C PRO A 261 -14.47 37.52 -10.65
N ILE A 262 -14.98 37.99 -9.49
CA ILE A 262 -16.31 38.55 -9.39
C ILE A 262 -16.29 39.74 -10.31
N LYS A 263 -16.87 39.63 -11.51
CA LYS A 263 -17.23 40.77 -12.32
C LYS A 263 -18.30 41.51 -11.55
N ASN A 264 -17.90 42.56 -10.88
CA ASN A 264 -18.86 43.55 -10.38
C ASN A 264 -19.63 44.13 -11.57
N PRO A 265 -20.94 44.28 -11.43
CA PRO A 265 -21.81 44.81 -12.45
C PRO A 265 -21.51 46.28 -12.82
#